data_2875b4980694c958c11be9bb5937a6b4
#
_entry.id   2875b4980694c958c11be9bb5937a6b4
#
_cell.length_a   1.000
_cell.length_b   1.000
_cell.length_c   1.000
_cell.angle_alpha   90.00
_cell.angle_beta   90.00
_cell.angle_gamma   90.00
#
_symmetry.space_group_name_H-M   'P 1'
#
loop_
_entity.id
_entity.type
_entity.pdbx_description
1 polymer ?
#
loop_
_entity_poly.entity_id
_entity_poly.type
_entity_poly.pdbx_seq_one_letter_code
_entity_poly.pdbx_strand_id
1 'polypeptide(L)'
;SAPGQVARGQALPEQLDILSWNIQKAGNAGWAEDLAELAGGVHLAFLQEASLQAQISTLLPRTPHRAFAAGYRTDELDTGVMTLSASTPSLLCHFTVQEPWLGTPKAASITEYPLADRAERLLAINLHAVNFALGLTAFRDQFERLATLLGRHQGPVILAGDLNTWSSARQLLVDGLMREHGLAPVVFRPDLRTTAFGRALDHIYVRGLQAEFARVLPVSSSDHNPLLARLRFQR
;
A
#
# COMPACT_ATOMS: atom_id res chain seq x y z
N SER A 1 29.79 -18.47 6.30
CA SER A 1 29.26 -17.48 7.23
C SER A 1 27.77 -17.74 7.34
N ALA A 2 27.28 -18.06 8.55
CA ALA A 2 25.86 -18.23 8.81
C ALA A 2 25.11 -16.91 8.51
N PRO A 3 23.89 -16.93 7.93
CA PRO A 3 23.09 -15.72 7.78
C PRO A 3 22.85 -15.14 9.18
N GLY A 4 23.20 -13.85 9.35
CA GLY A 4 23.04 -13.16 10.61
C GLY A 4 21.59 -13.27 11.09
N GLN A 5 21.39 -13.82 12.29
CA GLN A 5 20.08 -13.83 12.95
C GLN A 5 19.65 -12.38 13.16
N VAL A 6 18.61 -11.96 12.44
CA VAL A 6 17.93 -10.69 12.70
C VAL A 6 17.35 -10.76 14.12
N ALA A 7 17.65 -9.78 14.96
CA ALA A 7 17.14 -9.76 16.33
C ALA A 7 15.59 -9.88 16.30
N ARG A 8 15.02 -10.75 17.16
CA ARG A 8 13.57 -11.06 17.17
C ARG A 8 12.65 -9.84 17.23
N GLY A 9 13.12 -8.69 17.71
CA GLY A 9 12.37 -7.42 17.74
C GLY A 9 12.39 -6.61 16.44
N GLN A 10 13.13 -7.04 15.40
CA GLN A 10 13.26 -6.34 14.12
C GLN A 10 12.54 -7.03 12.96
N ALA A 11 11.98 -8.21 13.15
CA ALA A 11 11.27 -8.99 12.15
C ALA A 11 9.76 -8.85 12.32
N LEU A 12 9.02 -8.88 11.19
CA LEU A 12 7.55 -8.92 11.23
C LEU A 12 7.05 -10.29 11.73
N PRO A 13 5.97 -10.33 12.54
CA PRO A 13 5.42 -11.56 13.09
C PRO A 13 4.68 -12.40 12.03
N GLU A 14 4.30 -13.64 12.39
CA GLU A 14 3.56 -14.57 11.51
C GLU A 14 2.17 -14.05 11.11
N GLN A 15 1.57 -13.20 11.94
CA GLN A 15 0.29 -12.57 11.68
C GLN A 15 0.47 -11.05 11.63
N LEU A 16 -0.06 -10.42 10.57
CA LEU A 16 0.07 -8.99 10.32
C LEU A 16 -1.30 -8.32 10.33
N ASP A 17 -1.44 -7.29 11.15
CA ASP A 17 -2.52 -6.31 10.99
C ASP A 17 -2.00 -5.18 10.10
N ILE A 18 -2.77 -4.84 9.05
CA ILE A 18 -2.40 -3.81 8.08
C ILE A 18 -3.54 -2.83 7.85
N LEU A 19 -3.16 -1.61 7.50
CA LEU A 19 -4.05 -0.55 7.02
C LEU A 19 -3.62 -0.11 5.62
N SER A 20 -4.56 0.10 4.70
CA SER A 20 -4.34 0.87 3.46
C SER A 20 -5.37 1.98 3.36
N TRP A 21 -4.91 3.23 3.15
CA TRP A 21 -5.79 4.38 3.12
C TRP A 21 -5.21 5.55 2.32
N ASN A 22 -5.97 6.06 1.34
CA ASN A 22 -5.71 7.35 0.75
C ASN A 22 -6.27 8.43 1.69
N ILE A 23 -5.38 9.22 2.31
CA ILE A 23 -5.72 10.20 3.36
C ILE A 23 -5.95 11.61 2.83
N GLN A 24 -6.14 11.76 1.52
CA GLN A 24 -6.48 13.03 0.87
C GLN A 24 -5.60 14.21 1.38
N LYS A 25 -4.28 14.03 1.31
CA LYS A 25 -3.24 15.00 1.72
C LYS A 25 -3.26 15.38 3.21
N ALA A 26 -4.00 14.64 4.05
CA ALA A 26 -4.24 14.98 5.46
C ALA A 26 -4.89 16.37 5.62
N GLY A 27 -5.74 16.76 4.66
CA GLY A 27 -6.31 18.10 4.57
C GLY A 27 -7.66 18.29 5.27
N ASN A 28 -8.37 17.21 5.56
CA ASN A 28 -9.70 17.28 6.17
C ASN A 28 -9.64 17.17 7.70
N ALA A 29 -10.61 17.75 8.39
CA ALA A 29 -10.71 17.59 9.85
C ALA A 29 -10.95 16.12 10.23
N GLY A 30 -10.36 15.66 11.33
CA GLY A 30 -10.57 14.32 11.89
C GLY A 30 -9.65 13.22 11.34
N TRP A 31 -8.88 13.48 10.29
CA TRP A 31 -8.00 12.46 9.69
C TRP A 31 -6.96 11.90 10.69
N ALA A 32 -6.45 12.74 11.58
CA ALA A 32 -5.41 12.35 12.53
C ALA A 32 -5.97 11.44 13.62
N GLU A 33 -7.16 11.76 14.11
CA GLU A 33 -7.90 10.97 15.08
C GLU A 33 -8.29 9.61 14.50
N ASP A 34 -8.87 9.60 13.28
CA ASP A 34 -9.22 8.37 12.57
C ASP A 34 -7.98 7.51 12.32
N LEU A 35 -6.87 8.10 11.86
CA LEU A 35 -5.63 7.36 11.62
C LEU A 35 -5.08 6.76 12.91
N ALA A 36 -5.04 7.52 14.01
CA ALA A 36 -4.54 7.05 15.30
C ALA A 36 -5.40 5.89 15.85
N GLU A 37 -6.72 5.98 15.70
CA GLU A 37 -7.65 4.92 16.12
C GLU A 37 -7.47 3.65 15.27
N LEU A 38 -7.47 3.81 13.93
CA LEU A 38 -7.47 2.69 12.99
C LEU A 38 -6.12 1.99 12.89
N ALA A 39 -5.03 2.75 12.98
CA ALA A 39 -3.67 2.25 12.77
C ALA A 39 -2.88 2.05 14.06
N GLY A 40 -3.42 2.36 15.23
CA GLY A 40 -2.71 2.24 16.51
C GLY A 40 -2.18 0.85 16.86
N GLY A 41 -2.72 -0.19 16.23
CA GLY A 41 -2.35 -1.60 16.43
C GLY A 41 -1.70 -2.28 15.22
N VAL A 42 -1.57 -1.60 14.06
CA VAL A 42 -1.10 -2.25 12.84
C VAL A 42 0.42 -2.45 12.81
N HIS A 43 0.86 -3.44 12.03
CA HIS A 43 2.28 -3.71 11.76
C HIS A 43 2.77 -2.95 10.53
N LEU A 44 1.87 -2.71 9.55
CA LEU A 44 2.13 -1.96 8.33
C LEU A 44 0.96 -1.02 8.02
N ALA A 45 1.25 0.24 7.72
CA ALA A 45 0.28 1.19 7.19
C ALA A 45 0.74 1.69 5.82
N PHE A 46 -0.12 1.50 4.82
CA PHE A 46 0.07 1.94 3.44
C PHE A 46 -0.79 3.18 3.20
N LEU A 47 -0.19 4.35 3.21
CA LEU A 47 -0.91 5.62 3.07
C LEU A 47 -0.63 6.23 1.69
N GLN A 48 -1.68 6.64 0.98
CA GLN A 48 -1.60 7.36 -0.28
C GLN A 48 -2.01 8.81 -0.04
N GLU A 49 -1.54 9.70 -0.89
CA GLU A 49 -1.64 11.16 -0.70
C GLU A 49 -1.16 11.63 0.68
N ALA A 50 -0.19 10.93 1.26
CA ALA A 50 0.37 11.30 2.54
C ALA A 50 1.22 12.57 2.42
N SER A 51 1.04 13.54 3.32
CA SER A 51 1.82 14.77 3.40
C SER A 51 2.98 14.62 4.38
N LEU A 52 4.18 15.05 3.98
CA LEU A 52 5.33 15.11 4.90
C LEU A 52 5.15 16.16 6.01
N GLN A 53 4.47 17.25 5.70
CA GLN A 53 4.22 18.36 6.63
C GLN A 53 3.25 17.97 7.75
N ALA A 54 2.38 16.97 7.50
CA ALA A 54 1.40 16.50 8.48
C ALA A 54 1.99 15.65 9.64
N GLN A 55 3.30 15.38 9.63
CA GLN A 55 4.02 14.64 10.67
C GLN A 55 3.36 13.29 11.06
N ILE A 56 2.77 12.61 10.08
CA ILE A 56 1.93 11.40 10.23
C ILE A 56 2.60 10.33 11.10
N SER A 57 3.92 10.14 10.97
CA SER A 57 4.65 9.12 11.73
C SER A 57 4.64 9.33 13.24
N THR A 58 4.36 10.55 13.72
CA THR A 58 4.26 10.84 15.17
C THR A 58 2.96 10.31 15.79
N LEU A 59 1.94 10.06 14.96
CA LEU A 59 0.65 9.54 15.40
C LEU A 59 0.66 8.02 15.62
N LEU A 60 1.65 7.32 15.06
CA LEU A 60 1.71 5.86 15.05
C LEU A 60 3.00 5.32 15.69
N PRO A 61 3.12 5.38 17.03
CA PRO A 61 4.36 5.03 17.74
C PRO A 61 4.75 3.54 17.59
N ARG A 62 3.81 2.67 17.24
CA ARG A 62 4.08 1.24 17.00
C ARG A 62 4.70 0.95 15.62
N THR A 63 4.67 1.90 14.70
CA THR A 63 5.27 1.81 13.35
C THR A 63 6.29 2.94 13.15
N PRO A 64 7.42 2.91 13.88
CA PRO A 64 8.38 4.02 13.90
C PRO A 64 9.19 4.18 12.61
N HIS A 65 9.19 3.16 11.75
CA HIS A 65 9.96 3.18 10.52
C HIS A 65 9.10 3.72 9.37
N ARG A 66 9.65 4.70 8.64
CA ARG A 66 8.96 5.37 7.55
C ARG A 66 9.71 5.20 6.23
N ALA A 67 8.97 4.77 5.20
CA ALA A 67 9.38 4.85 3.80
C ALA A 67 8.44 5.80 3.07
N PHE A 68 8.99 6.85 2.45
CA PHE A 68 8.22 7.84 1.70
C PHE A 68 8.70 7.92 0.26
N ALA A 69 7.77 7.80 -0.68
CA ALA A 69 8.02 8.04 -2.10
C ALA A 69 7.23 9.28 -2.52
N ALA A 70 7.95 10.33 -2.86
CA ALA A 70 7.34 11.59 -3.27
C ALA A 70 6.59 11.42 -4.58
N GLY A 71 5.39 11.96 -4.62
CA GLY A 71 4.58 12.18 -5.79
C GLY A 71 4.55 13.67 -6.15
N TYR A 72 3.41 14.32 -5.93
CA TYR A 72 3.23 15.73 -6.22
C TYR A 72 3.93 16.62 -5.19
N ARG A 73 4.65 17.64 -5.68
CA ARG A 73 5.38 18.61 -4.89
C ARG A 73 5.02 20.03 -5.29
N THR A 74 4.89 20.89 -4.29
CA THR A 74 4.84 22.34 -4.40
C THR A 74 5.83 22.96 -3.42
N ASP A 75 5.97 24.28 -3.42
CA ASP A 75 6.83 24.98 -2.43
C ASP A 75 6.35 24.78 -0.98
N GLU A 76 5.06 24.48 -0.79
CA GLU A 76 4.43 24.35 0.53
C GLU A 76 4.07 22.90 0.91
N LEU A 77 3.98 21.99 -0.07
CA LEU A 77 3.41 20.67 0.17
C LEU A 77 4.16 19.57 -0.60
N ASP A 78 4.69 18.60 0.13
CA ASP A 78 5.21 17.35 -0.40
C ASP A 78 4.22 16.23 -0.11
N THR A 79 3.59 15.70 -1.16
CA THR A 79 2.68 14.54 -1.04
C THR A 79 3.19 13.34 -1.81
N GLY A 80 2.78 12.16 -1.38
CA GLY A 80 3.18 10.91 -2.02
C GLY A 80 2.57 9.70 -1.36
N VAL A 81 3.24 8.57 -1.48
CA VAL A 81 2.90 7.37 -0.73
C VAL A 81 3.85 7.20 0.44
N MET A 82 3.29 6.89 1.61
CA MET A 82 4.04 6.66 2.85
C MET A 82 3.73 5.27 3.39
N THR A 83 4.74 4.46 3.57
CA THR A 83 4.63 3.18 4.28
C THR A 83 5.23 3.34 5.66
N LEU A 84 4.43 3.09 6.70
CA LEU A 84 4.87 3.03 8.08
C LEU A 84 4.93 1.57 8.53
N SER A 85 5.94 1.20 9.27
CA SER A 85 6.17 -0.19 9.65
C SER A 85 6.73 -0.37 11.06
N ALA A 86 6.33 -1.48 11.70
CA ALA A 86 6.84 -1.89 13.00
C ALA A 86 8.27 -2.48 12.91
N SER A 87 8.68 -2.90 11.72
CA SER A 87 10.01 -3.47 11.46
C SER A 87 10.82 -2.58 10.53
N THR A 88 12.14 -2.56 10.74
CA THR A 88 13.06 -1.86 9.82
C THR A 88 13.08 -2.55 8.47
N PRO A 89 12.80 -1.84 7.36
CA PRO A 89 12.92 -2.43 6.04
C PRO A 89 14.39 -2.76 5.71
N SER A 90 14.61 -3.93 5.13
CA SER A 90 15.93 -4.36 4.64
C SER A 90 16.24 -3.84 3.23
N LEU A 91 15.20 -3.45 2.50
CA LEU A 91 15.28 -2.81 1.19
C LEU A 91 14.24 -1.68 1.15
N LEU A 92 14.63 -0.56 0.56
CA LEU A 92 13.74 0.54 0.22
C LEU A 92 14.04 1.01 -1.19
N CYS A 93 13.05 0.95 -2.07
CA CYS A 93 13.10 1.61 -3.37
C CYS A 93 11.74 2.23 -3.72
N HIS A 94 11.74 3.09 -4.70
CA HIS A 94 10.54 3.75 -5.19
C HIS A 94 10.67 4.05 -6.67
N PHE A 95 9.53 4.24 -7.32
CA PHE A 95 9.46 4.83 -8.66
C PHE A 95 8.25 5.74 -8.79
N THR A 96 8.29 6.63 -9.76
CA THR A 96 7.20 7.52 -10.11
C THR A 96 6.84 7.35 -11.58
N VAL A 97 5.56 7.59 -11.89
CA VAL A 97 5.04 7.69 -13.24
C VAL A 97 4.24 8.98 -13.33
N GLN A 98 4.52 9.80 -14.34
CA GLN A 98 3.79 11.05 -14.52
C GLN A 98 2.43 10.79 -15.17
N GLU A 99 1.40 11.45 -14.65
CA GLU A 99 0.10 11.49 -15.29
C GLU A 99 0.19 12.30 -16.57
N PRO A 100 -0.19 11.74 -17.73
CA PRO A 100 0.03 12.39 -19.02
C PRO A 100 -0.61 13.76 -19.19
N TRP A 101 -1.71 14.03 -18.45
CA TRP A 101 -2.51 15.23 -18.61
C TRP A 101 -2.25 16.30 -17.55
N LEU A 102 -2.02 15.89 -16.32
CA LEU A 102 -1.83 16.80 -15.20
C LEU A 102 -0.34 17.00 -14.87
N GLY A 103 0.54 16.18 -15.46
CA GLY A 103 1.95 16.21 -15.13
C GLY A 103 2.26 15.86 -13.67
N THR A 104 1.24 15.40 -12.91
CA THR A 104 1.39 15.02 -11.52
C THR A 104 2.02 13.64 -11.41
N PRO A 105 3.15 13.48 -10.70
CA PRO A 105 3.76 12.19 -10.52
C PRO A 105 2.94 11.34 -9.52
N LYS A 106 2.64 10.11 -9.92
CA LYS A 106 2.09 9.06 -9.06
C LYS A 106 3.21 8.12 -8.63
N ALA A 107 3.25 7.79 -7.35
CA ALA A 107 4.38 7.11 -6.74
C ALA A 107 4.04 5.68 -6.31
N ALA A 108 5.06 4.83 -6.32
CA ALA A 108 5.07 3.54 -5.64
C ALA A 108 6.25 3.49 -4.66
N SER A 109 5.99 3.06 -3.44
CA SER A 109 7.00 2.72 -2.43
C SER A 109 7.09 1.21 -2.29
N ILE A 110 8.29 0.68 -2.35
CA ILE A 110 8.59 -0.75 -2.32
C ILE A 110 9.55 -0.99 -1.17
N THR A 111 9.14 -1.83 -0.24
CA THR A 111 9.92 -2.17 0.95
C THR A 111 9.99 -3.68 1.12
N GLU A 112 11.12 -4.18 1.61
CA GLU A 112 11.27 -5.58 2.03
C GLU A 112 11.47 -5.65 3.54
N TYR A 113 10.86 -6.65 4.16
CA TYR A 113 10.95 -6.88 5.60
C TYR A 113 11.40 -8.28 5.93
N PRO A 114 12.26 -8.44 6.94
CA PRO A 114 12.54 -9.75 7.51
C PRO A 114 11.29 -10.27 8.23
N LEU A 115 11.10 -11.58 8.17
CA LEU A 115 10.01 -12.29 8.83
C LEU A 115 10.55 -13.09 10.01
N ALA A 116 9.79 -13.15 11.10
CA ALA A 116 10.13 -14.01 12.21
C ALA A 116 10.05 -15.49 11.80
N ASP A 117 11.07 -16.24 12.13
CA ASP A 117 11.16 -17.69 11.92
C ASP A 117 11.06 -18.14 10.45
N ARG A 118 11.35 -17.25 9.47
CA ARG A 118 11.37 -17.53 8.03
C ARG A 118 12.62 -16.98 7.36
N ALA A 119 13.10 -17.69 6.35
CA ALA A 119 14.21 -17.23 5.51
C ALA A 119 13.76 -16.24 4.44
N GLU A 120 12.50 -16.36 3.99
CA GLU A 120 11.91 -15.45 3.02
C GLU A 120 11.72 -14.06 3.61
N ARG A 121 11.59 -13.09 2.74
CA ARG A 121 11.28 -11.71 3.08
C ARG A 121 9.91 -11.34 2.52
N LEU A 122 9.17 -10.52 3.26
CA LEU A 122 7.95 -9.91 2.78
C LEU A 122 8.28 -8.73 1.86
N LEU A 123 7.79 -8.77 0.63
CA LEU A 123 7.76 -7.59 -0.24
C LEU A 123 6.45 -6.83 -0.01
N ALA A 124 6.54 -5.59 0.42
CA ALA A 124 5.39 -4.71 0.63
C ALA A 124 5.43 -3.55 -0.37
N ILE A 125 4.37 -3.41 -1.16
CA ILE A 125 4.24 -2.40 -2.22
C ILE A 125 3.07 -1.49 -1.87
N ASN A 126 3.35 -0.20 -1.71
CA ASN A 126 2.36 0.86 -1.54
C ASN A 126 2.26 1.63 -2.85
N LEU A 127 1.11 1.59 -3.49
CA LEU A 127 0.90 2.16 -4.82
C LEU A 127 -0.21 3.21 -4.80
N HIS A 128 0.07 4.37 -5.38
CA HIS A 128 -0.94 5.28 -5.89
C HIS A 128 -0.84 5.26 -7.42
N ALA A 129 -1.81 4.63 -8.07
CA ALA A 129 -1.76 4.43 -9.51
C ALA A 129 -2.18 5.70 -10.28
N VAL A 130 -1.73 5.78 -11.54
CA VAL A 130 -2.11 6.85 -12.48
C VAL A 130 -3.62 6.90 -12.61
N ASN A 131 -4.21 8.10 -12.39
CA ASN A 131 -5.65 8.31 -12.47
C ASN A 131 -6.07 8.92 -13.82
N PHE A 132 -5.59 10.11 -14.12
CA PHE A 132 -6.00 10.87 -15.30
C PHE A 132 -5.09 10.56 -16.51
N ALA A 133 -5.48 9.55 -17.29
CA ALA A 133 -4.85 9.23 -18.56
C ALA A 133 -5.91 8.79 -19.57
N LEU A 134 -5.86 9.31 -20.78
CA LEU A 134 -6.61 8.75 -21.90
C LEU A 134 -5.98 7.41 -22.29
N GLY A 135 -6.82 6.38 -22.37
CA GLY A 135 -6.37 5.02 -22.65
C GLY A 135 -5.68 4.35 -21.46
N LEU A 136 -4.97 3.26 -21.74
CA LEU A 136 -4.37 2.40 -20.72
C LEU A 136 -2.83 2.46 -20.71
N THR A 137 -2.18 3.19 -21.61
CA THR A 137 -0.72 3.07 -21.81
C THR A 137 0.05 3.41 -20.54
N ALA A 138 -0.09 4.64 -20.02
CA ALA A 138 0.64 5.04 -18.82
C ALA A 138 0.25 4.19 -17.58
N PHE A 139 -1.01 3.79 -17.48
CA PHE A 139 -1.49 2.88 -16.44
C PHE A 139 -0.84 1.49 -16.57
N ARG A 140 -0.82 0.94 -17.79
CA ARG A 140 -0.16 -0.34 -18.10
C ARG A 140 1.33 -0.29 -17.80
N ASP A 141 2.05 0.73 -18.26
CA ASP A 141 3.49 0.89 -18.05
C ASP A 141 3.85 0.90 -16.55
N GLN A 142 3.00 1.50 -15.72
CA GLN A 142 3.18 1.48 -14.26
C GLN A 142 3.10 0.05 -13.71
N PHE A 143 2.11 -0.71 -14.14
CA PHE A 143 1.91 -2.09 -13.68
C PHE A 143 2.92 -3.08 -14.27
N GLU A 144 3.43 -2.88 -15.48
CA GLU A 144 4.50 -3.70 -16.08
C GLU A 144 5.84 -3.55 -15.34
N ARG A 145 6.13 -2.37 -14.81
CA ARG A 145 7.28 -2.17 -13.89
C ARG A 145 7.12 -3.00 -12.62
N LEU A 146 5.93 -3.03 -12.05
CA LEU A 146 5.62 -3.87 -10.88
C LEU A 146 5.72 -5.36 -11.22
N ALA A 147 5.24 -5.78 -12.40
CA ALA A 147 5.34 -7.16 -12.88
C ALA A 147 6.78 -7.65 -12.91
N THR A 148 7.69 -6.82 -13.41
CA THR A 148 9.13 -7.14 -13.44
C THR A 148 9.69 -7.37 -12.04
N LEU A 149 9.27 -6.57 -11.06
CA LEU A 149 9.68 -6.72 -9.66
C LEU A 149 9.07 -7.98 -9.04
N LEU A 150 7.76 -8.19 -9.24
CA LEU A 150 7.03 -9.35 -8.71
C LEU A 150 7.58 -10.68 -9.25
N GLY A 151 8.01 -10.71 -10.51
CA GLY A 151 8.62 -11.90 -11.12
C GLY A 151 10.00 -12.26 -10.55
N ARG A 152 10.73 -11.29 -9.99
CA ARG A 152 12.03 -11.51 -9.35
C ARG A 152 11.93 -11.90 -7.87
N HIS A 153 10.85 -11.53 -7.20
CA HIS A 153 10.65 -11.82 -5.79
C HIS A 153 9.92 -13.16 -5.61
N GLN A 154 10.52 -14.08 -4.86
CA GLN A 154 9.97 -15.44 -4.65
C GLN A 154 9.17 -15.56 -3.34
N GLY A 155 9.36 -14.65 -2.39
CA GLY A 155 8.70 -14.65 -1.10
C GLY A 155 7.25 -14.13 -1.12
N PRO A 156 6.66 -13.99 0.07
CA PRO A 156 5.33 -13.39 0.23
C PRO A 156 5.31 -11.94 -0.21
N VAL A 157 4.13 -11.50 -0.67
CA VAL A 157 3.91 -10.14 -1.19
C VAL A 157 2.62 -9.56 -0.62
N ILE A 158 2.64 -8.27 -0.29
CA ILE A 158 1.46 -7.43 -0.10
C ILE A 158 1.57 -6.27 -1.08
N LEU A 159 0.58 -6.08 -1.94
CA LEU A 159 0.39 -4.88 -2.74
C LEU A 159 -0.88 -4.21 -2.27
N ALA A 160 -0.79 -2.98 -1.82
CA ALA A 160 -1.92 -2.22 -1.30
C ALA A 160 -1.90 -0.77 -1.81
N GLY A 161 -3.08 -0.18 -1.94
CA GLY A 161 -3.20 1.23 -2.26
C GLY A 161 -4.40 1.60 -3.11
N ASP A 162 -4.40 2.85 -3.53
CA ASP A 162 -5.34 3.41 -4.49
C ASP A 162 -4.87 3.06 -5.91
N LEU A 163 -5.48 2.04 -6.49
CA LEU A 163 -5.12 1.52 -7.81
C LEU A 163 -5.90 2.19 -8.94
N ASN A 164 -6.80 3.13 -8.63
CA ASN A 164 -7.57 3.88 -9.62
C ASN A 164 -8.23 2.99 -10.69
N THR A 165 -8.83 1.88 -10.29
CA THR A 165 -9.46 0.86 -11.16
C THR A 165 -10.90 1.21 -11.53
N TRP A 166 -11.18 2.46 -11.78
CA TRP A 166 -12.53 3.01 -12.08
C TRP A 166 -13.15 2.50 -13.41
N SER A 167 -12.41 1.77 -14.25
CA SER A 167 -12.95 1.16 -15.48
C SER A 167 -12.72 -0.35 -15.53
N SER A 168 -13.59 -1.06 -16.28
CA SER A 168 -13.44 -2.51 -16.48
C SER A 168 -12.08 -2.89 -17.06
N ALA A 169 -11.58 -2.08 -18.00
CA ALA A 169 -10.31 -2.34 -18.65
C ALA A 169 -9.12 -2.22 -17.67
N ARG A 170 -9.15 -1.25 -16.75
CA ARG A 170 -8.15 -1.10 -15.69
C ARG A 170 -8.22 -2.26 -14.71
N GLN A 171 -9.42 -2.58 -14.23
CA GLN A 171 -9.61 -3.69 -13.28
C GLN A 171 -9.13 -5.03 -13.89
N LEU A 172 -9.51 -5.33 -15.12
CA LEU A 172 -9.08 -6.57 -15.80
C LEU A 172 -7.57 -6.63 -16.01
N LEU A 173 -6.94 -5.51 -16.31
CA LEU A 173 -5.48 -5.42 -16.46
C LEU A 173 -4.80 -5.75 -15.11
N VAL A 174 -5.24 -5.10 -14.03
CA VAL A 174 -4.69 -5.33 -12.68
C VAL A 174 -4.91 -6.78 -12.24
N ASP A 175 -6.15 -7.28 -12.32
CA ASP A 175 -6.48 -8.65 -11.91
C ASP A 175 -5.70 -9.70 -12.71
N GLY A 176 -5.52 -9.47 -14.02
CA GLY A 176 -4.75 -10.35 -14.89
C GLY A 176 -3.31 -10.43 -14.46
N LEU A 177 -2.67 -9.28 -14.28
CA LEU A 177 -1.27 -9.17 -13.88
C LEU A 177 -1.03 -9.71 -12.47
N MET A 178 -1.90 -9.39 -11.50
CA MET A 178 -1.78 -9.92 -10.14
C MET A 178 -1.88 -11.44 -10.13
N ARG A 179 -2.83 -12.01 -10.86
CA ARG A 179 -3.01 -13.48 -10.98
C ARG A 179 -1.80 -14.15 -11.64
N GLU A 180 -1.22 -13.55 -12.69
CA GLU A 180 -0.01 -14.06 -13.35
C GLU A 180 1.16 -14.20 -12.37
N HIS A 181 1.26 -13.29 -11.41
CA HIS A 181 2.29 -13.31 -10.36
C HIS A 181 1.85 -14.00 -9.05
N GLY A 182 0.74 -14.72 -9.07
CA GLY A 182 0.24 -15.49 -7.92
C GLY A 182 -0.35 -14.67 -6.78
N LEU A 183 -0.71 -13.40 -7.03
CA LEU A 183 -1.39 -12.56 -6.05
C LEU A 183 -2.92 -12.72 -6.18
N ALA A 184 -3.58 -12.87 -5.04
CA ALA A 184 -5.04 -12.90 -4.92
C ALA A 184 -5.56 -11.64 -4.22
N PRO A 185 -6.74 -11.11 -4.63
CA PRO A 185 -7.34 -9.97 -3.96
C PRO A 185 -7.86 -10.34 -2.57
N VAL A 186 -7.70 -9.43 -1.61
CA VAL A 186 -8.40 -9.51 -0.33
C VAL A 186 -9.86 -9.12 -0.54
N VAL A 187 -10.78 -9.96 -0.04
CA VAL A 187 -12.21 -9.75 -0.18
C VAL A 187 -12.77 -9.08 1.06
N PHE A 188 -13.51 -8.00 0.88
CA PHE A 188 -14.17 -7.25 1.96
C PHE A 188 -15.66 -7.57 1.99
N ARG A 189 -16.22 -7.80 3.18
CA ARG A 189 -17.66 -8.06 3.38
C ARG A 189 -18.14 -7.40 4.68
N PRO A 190 -19.08 -6.40 4.61
CA PRO A 190 -19.57 -5.77 3.37
C PRO A 190 -18.46 -5.02 2.63
N ASP A 191 -18.58 -4.90 1.31
CA ASP A 191 -17.65 -4.12 0.49
C ASP A 191 -18.11 -2.66 0.48
N LEU A 192 -17.45 -1.85 1.31
CA LEU A 192 -17.71 -0.41 1.46
C LEU A 192 -16.54 0.42 0.92
N ARG A 193 -15.72 -0.16 0.03
CA ARG A 193 -14.62 0.57 -0.61
C ARG A 193 -15.14 1.75 -1.41
N THR A 194 -14.37 2.81 -1.42
CA THR A 194 -14.64 3.96 -2.28
C THR A 194 -14.70 3.54 -3.74
N THR A 195 -15.72 4.02 -4.44
CA THR A 195 -15.96 3.64 -5.83
C THR A 195 -16.02 4.85 -6.74
N ALA A 196 -15.55 4.69 -7.97
CA ALA A 196 -15.85 5.57 -9.08
C ALA A 196 -16.44 4.76 -10.24
N PHE A 197 -17.51 5.27 -10.85
CA PHE A 197 -18.27 4.57 -11.90
C PHE A 197 -18.69 3.14 -11.50
N GLY A 198 -19.01 2.94 -10.20
CA GLY A 198 -19.44 1.66 -9.64
C GLY A 198 -18.31 0.63 -9.43
N ARG A 199 -17.05 1.04 -9.46
CA ARG A 199 -15.89 0.17 -9.26
C ARG A 199 -15.02 0.66 -8.12
N ALA A 200 -14.54 -0.28 -7.30
CA ALA A 200 -13.63 0.03 -6.22
C ALA A 200 -12.31 0.61 -6.75
N LEU A 201 -11.77 1.60 -6.06
CA LEU A 201 -10.50 2.25 -6.37
C LEU A 201 -9.34 1.62 -5.59
N ASP A 202 -9.62 1.26 -4.33
CA ASP A 202 -8.63 0.81 -3.35
C ASP A 202 -8.62 -0.71 -3.27
N HIS A 203 -7.43 -1.29 -3.23
CA HIS A 203 -7.26 -2.74 -3.21
C HIS A 203 -6.11 -3.18 -2.31
N ILE A 204 -6.22 -4.42 -1.84
CA ILE A 204 -5.13 -5.18 -1.25
C ILE A 204 -5.05 -6.51 -2.00
N TYR A 205 -3.87 -6.83 -2.56
CA TYR A 205 -3.55 -8.12 -3.17
C TYR A 205 -2.42 -8.79 -2.38
N VAL A 206 -2.49 -10.11 -2.22
CA VAL A 206 -1.52 -10.85 -1.42
C VAL A 206 -1.05 -12.12 -2.12
N ARG A 207 0.20 -12.50 -1.90
CA ARG A 207 0.80 -13.79 -2.27
C ARG A 207 1.48 -14.37 -1.04
N GLY A 208 1.31 -15.68 -0.78
CA GLY A 208 1.89 -16.36 0.38
C GLY A 208 1.27 -15.94 1.71
N LEU A 209 0.16 -15.20 1.69
CA LEU A 209 -0.64 -14.81 2.86
C LEU A 209 -2.11 -15.10 2.60
N GLN A 210 -2.85 -15.28 3.69
CA GLN A 210 -4.30 -15.41 3.69
C GLN A 210 -4.92 -14.38 4.62
N ALA A 211 -5.99 -13.73 4.17
CA ALA A 211 -6.76 -12.83 5.01
C ALA A 211 -7.63 -13.65 5.97
N GLU A 212 -7.43 -13.47 7.29
CA GLU A 212 -8.29 -14.02 8.34
C GLU A 212 -9.45 -13.08 8.63
N PHE A 213 -9.22 -11.79 8.43
CA PHE A 213 -10.18 -10.74 8.65
C PHE A 213 -9.89 -9.58 7.68
N ALA A 214 -10.95 -9.00 7.09
CA ALA A 214 -10.84 -7.80 6.28
C ALA A 214 -12.11 -6.97 6.38
N ARG A 215 -11.97 -5.66 6.57
CA ARG A 215 -13.08 -4.73 6.64
C ARG A 215 -12.73 -3.39 6.03
N VAL A 216 -13.77 -2.69 5.61
CA VAL A 216 -13.72 -1.28 5.19
C VAL A 216 -14.51 -0.48 6.20
N LEU A 217 -13.97 0.64 6.66
CA LEU A 217 -14.64 1.51 7.62
C LEU A 217 -14.99 2.83 6.94
N PRO A 218 -16.27 3.21 6.88
CA PRO A 218 -16.65 4.52 6.39
C PRO A 218 -16.13 5.62 7.30
N VAL A 219 -15.49 6.63 6.70
CA VAL A 219 -15.00 7.84 7.38
C VAL A 219 -15.49 9.08 6.66
N SER A 220 -15.46 10.22 7.33
CA SER A 220 -15.75 11.53 6.72
C SER A 220 -14.49 12.40 6.55
N SER A 221 -13.36 11.93 7.06
CA SER A 221 -12.07 12.64 7.06
C SER A 221 -11.25 12.44 5.79
N SER A 222 -11.72 11.58 4.87
CA SER A 222 -11.18 11.40 3.52
C SER A 222 -12.32 11.04 2.57
N ASP A 223 -12.11 11.27 1.27
CA ASP A 223 -12.97 10.76 0.20
C ASP A 223 -12.75 9.28 -0.11
N HIS A 224 -11.75 8.65 0.54
CA HIS A 224 -11.50 7.23 0.51
C HIS A 224 -11.73 6.58 1.87
N ASN A 225 -12.41 5.43 1.88
CA ASN A 225 -12.61 4.63 3.07
C ASN A 225 -11.39 3.73 3.36
N PRO A 226 -10.84 3.72 4.59
CA PRO A 226 -9.71 2.89 4.94
C PRO A 226 -10.01 1.39 4.89
N LEU A 227 -9.05 0.62 4.40
CA LEU A 227 -9.05 -0.83 4.33
C LEU A 227 -8.20 -1.40 5.45
N LEU A 228 -8.78 -2.24 6.31
CA LEU A 228 -8.05 -2.98 7.34
C LEU A 228 -8.09 -4.47 7.02
N ALA A 229 -6.97 -5.14 7.22
CA ALA A 229 -6.89 -6.59 7.08
C ALA A 229 -5.94 -7.19 8.12
N ARG A 230 -6.31 -8.38 8.60
CA ARG A 230 -5.43 -9.28 9.32
C ARG A 230 -5.02 -10.39 8.39
N LEU A 231 -3.73 -10.51 8.17
CA LEU A 231 -3.12 -11.45 7.24
C LEU A 231 -2.26 -12.45 8.01
N ARG A 232 -2.34 -13.73 7.65
CA ARG A 232 -1.47 -14.79 8.16
C ARG A 232 -0.65 -15.38 7.02
N PHE A 233 0.64 -15.61 7.26
CA PHE A 233 1.49 -16.30 6.29
C PHE A 233 1.06 -17.75 6.12
N GLN A 234 0.98 -18.17 4.86
CA GLN A 234 0.74 -19.58 4.52
C GLN A 234 2.01 -20.40 4.80
N ARG A 235 1.80 -21.66 5.19
CA ARG A 235 2.89 -22.64 5.45
C ARG A 235 3.42 -23.22 4.17
#